data_b0b11c527ffd3f39dd45208a3b128d4a
#
_entry.id   b0b11c527ffd3f39dd45208a3b128d4a
#
_cell.length_a   1.000
_cell.length_b   1.000
_cell.length_c   1.000
_cell.angle_alpha   90.00
_cell.angle_beta   90.00
_cell.angle_gamma   90.00
#
_symmetry.space_group_name_H-M   'P 1'
#
loop_
_entity.id
_entity.type
_entity.pdbx_description
1 polymer ?
#
loop_
_entity_poly.entity_id
_entity_poly.type
_entity_poly.pdbx_seq_one_letter_code
_entity_poly.pdbx_strand_id
1 'polypeptide(L)'
;GKALRDGAISMAESTWYKYARKLGYSEARKPEKKTRKKGSFNASRPNETWHMDISQYKTLDNVIFYTYTVVDNFSRKIIAWDISTKKCSKIRTDTVKRAIKNEFDITIGNQSLDLIVDGGTENNNKTIHDFIKNCEVTINKKIALKDVTFSNSIVEGPYKIMKSYYFRSKEILSTTIYEELKFFIEDYNNNRPCHKHKIYTP
;
A
#
# COMPACT_ATOMS: atom_id res chain seq x y z
N GLY A 1 5.93 -3.41 18.44
CA GLY A 1 6.51 -2.23 17.82
C GLY A 1 6.00 -0.94 18.44
N LYS A 2 4.67 -0.66 18.36
CA LYS A 2 4.09 0.58 18.91
C LYS A 2 4.42 0.76 20.39
N ALA A 3 4.17 -0.23 21.22
CA ALA A 3 4.44 -0.16 22.67
C ALA A 3 5.92 0.06 23.03
N LEU A 4 6.85 -0.43 22.19
CA LEU A 4 8.28 -0.15 22.34
C LEU A 4 8.61 1.31 21.97
N ARG A 5 8.06 1.79 20.85
CA ARG A 5 8.26 3.17 20.41
C ARG A 5 7.70 4.18 21.40
N ASP A 6 6.52 3.89 21.95
CA ASP A 6 5.83 4.78 22.91
C ASP A 6 6.34 4.63 24.35
N GLY A 7 7.39 3.79 24.57
CA GLY A 7 7.98 3.58 25.90
C GLY A 7 7.14 2.76 26.88
N ALA A 8 6.03 2.18 26.41
CA ALA A 8 5.12 1.39 27.27
C ALA A 8 5.72 0.05 27.70
N ILE A 9 6.74 -0.44 26.99
CA ILE A 9 7.53 -1.62 27.37
C ILE A 9 9.01 -1.36 27.12
N SER A 10 9.88 -1.85 28.02
CA SER A 10 11.32 -1.67 27.97
C SER A 10 12.11 -2.88 27.50
N MET A 11 11.42 -4.01 27.25
CA MET A 11 12.08 -5.25 26.83
C MET A 11 12.31 -5.31 25.31
N ALA A 12 13.32 -6.07 24.87
CA ALA A 12 13.58 -6.32 23.46
C ALA A 12 12.39 -7.01 22.77
N GLU A 13 12.13 -6.73 21.51
CA GLU A 13 11.04 -7.31 20.72
C GLU A 13 11.11 -8.85 20.69
N SER A 14 12.30 -9.42 20.56
CA SER A 14 12.53 -10.87 20.60
C SER A 14 12.11 -11.50 21.93
N THR A 15 12.38 -10.82 23.04
CA THR A 15 11.97 -11.24 24.39
C THR A 15 10.46 -11.21 24.52
N TRP A 16 9.83 -10.14 24.03
CA TRP A 16 8.37 -10.03 24.02
C TRP A 16 7.71 -11.20 23.27
N TYR A 17 8.18 -11.52 22.06
CA TYR A 17 7.66 -12.65 21.28
C TYR A 17 7.91 -14.01 21.97
N LYS A 18 9.03 -14.17 22.70
CA LYS A 18 9.28 -15.37 23.48
C LYS A 18 8.20 -15.58 24.56
N TYR A 19 7.88 -14.53 25.30
CA TYR A 19 6.83 -14.59 26.32
C TYR A 19 5.42 -14.71 25.72
N ALA A 20 5.11 -13.99 24.66
CA ALA A 20 3.84 -14.10 23.97
C ALA A 20 3.55 -15.53 23.48
N ARG A 21 4.58 -16.24 22.96
CA ARG A 21 4.46 -17.67 22.62
C ARG A 21 4.24 -18.56 23.84
N LYS A 22 5.01 -18.32 24.90
CA LYS A 22 4.88 -19.11 26.15
C LYS A 22 3.49 -18.97 26.76
N LEU A 23 2.84 -17.84 26.59
CA LEU A 23 1.50 -17.53 27.07
C LEU A 23 0.39 -17.89 26.06
N GLY A 24 0.72 -18.47 24.90
CA GLY A 24 -0.26 -18.87 23.88
C GLY A 24 -0.81 -17.74 23.01
N TYR A 25 -0.30 -16.52 23.12
CA TYR A 25 -0.76 -15.37 22.31
C TYR A 25 -0.17 -15.34 20.88
N SER A 26 0.79 -16.18 20.59
CA SER A 26 1.32 -16.32 19.23
C SER A 26 1.82 -17.74 18.99
N GLU A 27 1.55 -18.29 17.82
CA GLU A 27 2.10 -19.56 17.38
C GLU A 27 3.50 -19.39 16.80
N ALA A 28 4.32 -20.45 16.86
CA ALA A 28 5.57 -20.49 16.14
C ALA A 28 5.29 -20.44 14.64
N ARG A 29 5.94 -19.52 13.92
CA ARG A 29 5.86 -19.52 12.45
C ARG A 29 6.36 -20.86 11.92
N LYS A 30 5.51 -21.61 11.21
CA LYS A 30 5.95 -22.76 10.44
C LYS A 30 7.00 -22.28 9.44
N PRO A 31 8.14 -22.96 9.28
CA PRO A 31 9.13 -22.57 8.29
C PRO A 31 8.48 -22.62 6.91
N GLU A 32 8.28 -21.47 6.28
CA GLU A 32 7.85 -21.40 4.90
C GLU A 32 8.95 -22.01 4.02
N LYS A 33 8.56 -22.92 3.11
CA LYS A 33 9.48 -23.39 2.06
C LYS A 33 10.04 -22.14 1.36
N LYS A 34 11.36 -21.99 1.37
CA LYS A 34 12.06 -20.90 0.68
C LYS A 34 11.74 -20.96 -0.82
N THR A 35 10.67 -20.29 -1.24
CA THR A 35 10.48 -19.98 -2.66
C THR A 35 11.60 -19.01 -3.07
N ARG A 36 12.22 -19.23 -4.23
CA ARG A 36 13.21 -18.32 -4.79
C ARG A 36 12.60 -16.91 -4.76
N LYS A 37 13.21 -16.00 -4.01
CA LYS A 37 12.80 -14.59 -3.97
C LYS A 37 12.91 -14.05 -5.39
N LYS A 38 11.79 -13.76 -6.04
CA LYS A 38 11.78 -12.87 -7.20
C LYS A 38 12.40 -11.55 -6.73
N GLY A 39 13.27 -10.96 -7.55
CA GLY A 39 14.01 -9.77 -7.20
C GLY A 39 13.15 -8.73 -6.48
N SER A 40 13.64 -8.13 -5.42
CA SER A 40 12.99 -7.03 -4.73
C SER A 40 13.74 -5.74 -5.05
N PHE A 41 13.02 -4.71 -5.43
CA PHE A 41 13.56 -3.38 -5.62
C PHE A 41 13.16 -2.50 -4.42
N ASN A 42 14.12 -1.75 -3.89
CA ASN A 42 13.87 -0.74 -2.88
C ASN A 42 14.36 0.60 -3.42
N ALA A 43 13.46 1.56 -3.52
CA ALA A 43 13.80 2.95 -3.84
C ALA A 43 14.79 3.50 -2.81
N SER A 44 15.65 4.42 -3.24
CA SER A 44 16.70 5.02 -2.41
C SER A 44 16.19 6.21 -1.59
N ARG A 45 15.11 6.83 -2.06
CA ARG A 45 14.51 8.03 -1.44
C ARG A 45 12.98 8.04 -1.60
N PRO A 46 12.25 8.85 -0.80
CA PRO A 46 10.82 9.06 -1.00
C PRO A 46 10.51 9.59 -2.40
N ASN A 47 9.34 9.21 -2.92
CA ASN A 47 8.80 9.69 -4.19
C ASN A 47 9.64 9.37 -5.44
N GLU A 48 10.60 8.46 -5.34
CA GLU A 48 11.37 7.94 -6.49
C GLU A 48 10.55 6.91 -7.27
N THR A 49 9.85 6.02 -6.57
CA THR A 49 9.06 4.95 -7.18
C THR A 49 7.78 4.74 -6.40
N TRP A 50 6.66 4.79 -7.09
CA TRP A 50 5.35 4.47 -6.53
C TRP A 50 4.79 3.18 -7.11
N HIS A 51 4.00 2.49 -6.31
CA HIS A 51 3.24 1.32 -6.71
C HIS A 51 1.75 1.64 -6.65
N MET A 52 1.03 1.32 -7.71
CA MET A 52 -0.42 1.46 -7.75
C MET A 52 -1.08 0.13 -8.07
N ASP A 53 -2.17 -0.16 -7.36
CA ASP A 53 -2.98 -1.34 -7.58
C ASP A 53 -4.44 -1.11 -7.15
N ILE A 54 -5.30 -2.05 -7.53
CA ILE A 54 -6.72 -2.08 -7.17
C ILE A 54 -7.01 -3.38 -6.44
N SER A 55 -7.52 -3.28 -5.22
CA SER A 55 -7.98 -4.43 -4.46
C SER A 55 -9.51 -4.48 -4.40
N GLN A 56 -10.06 -5.66 -4.58
CA GLN A 56 -11.49 -5.92 -4.42
C GLN A 56 -11.79 -6.38 -3.00
N TYR A 57 -12.89 -5.90 -2.44
CA TYR A 57 -13.49 -6.35 -1.20
C TYR A 57 -15.00 -6.50 -1.36
N LYS A 58 -15.57 -7.59 -0.83
CA LYS A 58 -17.01 -7.83 -0.78
C LYS A 58 -17.49 -7.66 0.64
N THR A 59 -18.42 -6.75 0.86
CA THR A 59 -19.03 -6.46 2.16
C THR A 59 -20.01 -7.55 2.59
N LEU A 60 -20.43 -7.56 3.84
CA LEU A 60 -21.38 -8.55 4.37
C LEU A 60 -22.75 -8.44 3.70
N ASP A 61 -23.17 -7.24 3.32
CA ASP A 61 -24.40 -6.98 2.55
C ASP A 61 -24.22 -7.20 1.02
N ASN A 62 -23.18 -7.96 0.64
CA ASN A 62 -22.90 -8.44 -0.71
C ASN A 62 -22.53 -7.36 -1.75
N VAL A 63 -22.24 -6.12 -1.34
CA VAL A 63 -21.74 -5.08 -2.26
C VAL A 63 -20.26 -5.26 -2.51
N ILE A 64 -19.84 -5.16 -3.78
CA ILE A 64 -18.42 -5.25 -4.17
C ILE A 64 -17.83 -3.85 -4.28
N PHE A 65 -16.73 -3.62 -3.59
CA PHE A 65 -15.96 -2.39 -3.65
C PHE A 65 -14.56 -2.63 -4.22
N TYR A 66 -14.07 -1.64 -4.94
CA TYR A 66 -12.71 -1.57 -5.48
C TYR A 66 -11.96 -0.43 -4.80
N THR A 67 -10.92 -0.78 -4.08
CA THR A 67 -10.02 0.17 -3.42
C THR A 67 -8.82 0.43 -4.30
N TYR A 68 -8.60 1.67 -4.66
CA TYR A 68 -7.45 2.15 -5.44
C TYR A 68 -6.43 2.70 -4.46
N THR A 69 -5.17 2.30 -4.56
CA THR A 69 -4.14 2.71 -3.61
C THR A 69 -2.84 3.02 -4.33
N VAL A 70 -2.21 4.13 -3.97
CA VAL A 70 -0.85 4.48 -4.38
C VAL A 70 0.04 4.42 -3.15
N VAL A 71 1.13 3.65 -3.24
CA VAL A 71 2.07 3.41 -2.14
C VAL A 71 3.48 3.81 -2.58
N ASP A 72 4.15 4.61 -1.76
CA ASP A 72 5.55 4.93 -1.98
C ASP A 72 6.45 3.73 -1.65
N ASN A 73 7.36 3.39 -2.57
CA ASN A 73 8.25 2.24 -2.40
C ASN A 73 9.26 2.45 -1.25
N PHE A 74 9.73 3.67 -1.04
CA PHE A 74 10.72 3.95 -0.01
C PHE A 74 10.10 3.90 1.39
N SER A 75 9.09 4.73 1.66
CA SER A 75 8.47 4.84 2.98
C SER A 75 7.47 3.73 3.30
N ARG A 76 6.87 3.10 2.30
CA ARG A 76 5.70 2.19 2.40
C ARG A 76 4.39 2.90 2.73
N LYS A 77 4.39 4.24 2.79
CA LYS A 77 3.22 5.06 3.06
C LYS A 77 2.18 4.92 1.95
N ILE A 78 0.93 4.83 2.31
CA ILE A 78 -0.20 4.99 1.39
C ILE A 78 -0.39 6.49 1.18
N ILE A 79 0.02 7.01 0.02
CA ILE A 79 0.04 8.45 -0.28
C ILE A 79 -1.26 8.97 -0.89
N ALA A 80 -2.00 8.09 -1.56
CA ALA A 80 -3.35 8.39 -2.02
C ALA A 80 -4.18 7.10 -2.12
N TRP A 81 -5.47 7.25 -1.95
CA TRP A 81 -6.43 6.16 -2.07
C TRP A 81 -7.80 6.65 -2.52
N ASP A 82 -8.59 5.73 -3.05
CA ASP A 82 -9.99 5.94 -3.41
C ASP A 82 -10.77 4.63 -3.28
N ILE A 83 -12.09 4.71 -3.27
CA ILE A 83 -12.97 3.55 -3.21
C ILE A 83 -14.19 3.75 -4.13
N SER A 84 -14.61 2.69 -4.82
CA SER A 84 -15.76 2.74 -5.72
C SER A 84 -16.40 1.37 -5.85
N THR A 85 -17.67 1.33 -6.17
CA THR A 85 -18.40 0.10 -6.53
C THR A 85 -18.15 -0.33 -7.98
N LYS A 86 -17.48 0.49 -8.78
CA LYS A 86 -17.17 0.19 -10.19
C LYS A 86 -15.68 0.32 -10.44
N LYS A 87 -15.10 -0.61 -11.21
CA LYS A 87 -13.75 -0.41 -11.76
C LYS A 87 -13.78 0.70 -12.81
N CYS A 88 -13.01 1.77 -12.58
CA CYS A 88 -12.99 2.93 -13.44
C CYS A 88 -11.56 3.48 -13.60
N SER A 89 -11.12 3.63 -14.84
CA SER A 89 -9.82 4.20 -15.16
C SER A 89 -9.70 5.67 -14.75
N LYS A 90 -10.82 6.41 -14.77
CA LYS A 90 -10.85 7.79 -14.29
C LYS A 90 -10.51 7.88 -12.81
N ILE A 91 -11.14 7.06 -11.96
CA ILE A 91 -10.84 7.06 -10.50
C ILE A 91 -9.36 6.74 -10.25
N ARG A 92 -8.82 5.75 -10.98
CA ARG A 92 -7.39 5.44 -10.92
C ARG A 92 -6.53 6.66 -11.24
N THR A 93 -6.79 7.30 -12.37
CA THR A 93 -6.05 8.50 -12.80
C THR A 93 -6.18 9.62 -11.76
N ASP A 94 -7.37 9.85 -11.24
CA ASP A 94 -7.63 10.87 -10.22
C ASP A 94 -6.92 10.54 -8.89
N THR A 95 -6.79 9.27 -8.54
CA THR A 95 -6.00 8.83 -7.37
C THR A 95 -4.51 9.16 -7.55
N VAL A 96 -3.94 8.91 -8.75
CA VAL A 96 -2.54 9.27 -9.03
C VAL A 96 -2.34 10.79 -9.06
N LYS A 97 -3.27 11.55 -9.66
CA LYS A 97 -3.25 13.03 -9.63
C LYS A 97 -3.21 13.57 -8.20
N ARG A 98 -4.04 13.01 -7.33
CA ARG A 98 -4.10 13.38 -5.92
C ARG A 98 -2.79 13.05 -5.19
N ALA A 99 -2.19 11.89 -5.48
CA ALA A 99 -0.88 11.52 -4.96
C ALA A 99 0.20 12.55 -5.37
N ILE A 100 0.24 12.94 -6.64
CA ILE A 100 1.18 13.94 -7.15
C ILE A 100 0.98 15.27 -6.45
N LYS A 101 -0.26 15.76 -6.35
CA LYS A 101 -0.59 17.01 -5.67
C LYS A 101 -0.18 17.01 -4.18
N ASN A 102 -0.24 15.85 -3.52
CA ASN A 102 0.10 15.73 -2.10
C ASN A 102 1.61 15.69 -1.84
N GLU A 103 2.39 15.13 -2.77
CA GLU A 103 3.79 14.76 -2.53
C GLU A 103 4.80 15.58 -3.36
N PHE A 104 4.36 16.22 -4.45
CA PHE A 104 5.22 17.03 -5.30
C PHE A 104 4.85 18.51 -5.24
N ASP A 105 5.88 19.34 -5.13
CA ASP A 105 5.72 20.77 -5.37
C ASP A 105 5.86 21.02 -6.87
N ILE A 106 4.74 21.24 -7.56
CA ILE A 106 4.69 21.43 -9.01
C ILE A 106 5.38 22.70 -9.48
N THR A 107 5.75 23.61 -8.58
CA THR A 107 6.54 24.81 -8.92
C THR A 107 8.01 24.49 -9.15
N ILE A 108 8.47 23.33 -8.65
CA ILE A 108 9.83 22.83 -8.85
C ILE A 108 9.87 22.03 -10.16
N GLY A 109 10.54 22.57 -11.17
CA GLY A 109 10.69 21.88 -12.47
C GLY A 109 11.52 20.59 -12.39
N ASN A 110 11.45 19.76 -13.45
CA ASN A 110 12.28 18.55 -13.64
C ASN A 110 12.12 17.43 -12.58
N GLN A 111 10.96 17.31 -11.97
CA GLN A 111 10.64 16.19 -11.10
C GLN A 111 10.25 14.95 -11.91
N SER A 112 10.71 13.78 -11.49
CA SER A 112 10.41 12.51 -12.15
C SER A 112 10.03 11.42 -11.15
N LEU A 113 9.17 10.50 -11.61
CA LEU A 113 8.59 9.42 -10.84
C LEU A 113 8.50 8.14 -11.68
N ASP A 114 8.93 7.01 -11.14
CA ASP A 114 8.62 5.69 -11.67
C ASP A 114 7.28 5.21 -11.09
N LEU A 115 6.28 4.98 -11.94
CA LEU A 115 4.98 4.46 -11.53
C LEU A 115 4.85 2.99 -11.94
N ILE A 116 4.92 2.08 -10.97
CA ILE A 116 4.77 0.64 -11.17
C ILE A 116 3.29 0.26 -11.09
N VAL A 117 2.81 -0.44 -12.10
CA VAL A 117 1.42 -0.92 -12.19
C VAL A 117 1.41 -2.38 -12.66
N ASP A 118 0.31 -3.08 -12.42
CA ASP A 118 0.10 -4.42 -12.99
C ASP A 118 -0.21 -4.37 -14.48
N GLY A 119 -0.04 -5.51 -15.18
CA GLY A 119 -0.29 -5.66 -16.61
C GLY A 119 -1.76 -5.67 -17.04
N GLY A 120 -2.70 -5.30 -16.18
CA GLY A 120 -4.12 -5.25 -16.50
C GLY A 120 -4.45 -4.26 -17.62
N THR A 121 -5.47 -4.56 -18.42
CA THR A 121 -5.94 -3.70 -19.53
C THR A 121 -6.35 -2.31 -19.07
N GLU A 122 -6.82 -2.19 -17.85
CA GLU A 122 -7.15 -0.93 -17.18
C GLU A 122 -5.95 -0.01 -16.97
N ASN A 123 -4.72 -0.52 -17.06
CA ASN A 123 -3.47 0.25 -16.98
C ASN A 123 -3.00 0.78 -18.33
N ASN A 124 -3.65 0.38 -19.41
CA ASN A 124 -3.22 0.69 -20.77
C ASN A 124 -4.35 1.32 -21.60
N ASN A 125 -4.95 2.38 -21.07
CA ASN A 125 -6.02 3.13 -21.73
C ASN A 125 -5.64 4.58 -22.01
N LYS A 126 -6.40 5.23 -22.91
CA LYS A 126 -6.17 6.60 -23.34
C LYS A 126 -6.13 7.59 -22.16
N THR A 127 -7.02 7.43 -21.17
CA THR A 127 -7.12 8.36 -20.03
C THR A 127 -5.81 8.46 -19.25
N ILE A 128 -5.17 7.33 -18.93
CA ILE A 128 -3.90 7.34 -18.21
C ILE A 128 -2.75 7.84 -19.08
N HIS A 129 -2.75 7.53 -20.37
CA HIS A 129 -1.73 8.02 -21.31
C HIS A 129 -1.81 9.53 -21.49
N ASP A 130 -3.01 10.07 -21.71
CA ASP A 130 -3.24 11.51 -21.85
C ASP A 130 -2.84 12.25 -20.56
N PHE A 131 -3.16 11.68 -19.40
CA PHE A 131 -2.73 12.23 -18.12
C PHE A 131 -1.21 12.27 -17.98
N ILE A 132 -0.52 11.15 -18.24
CA ILE A 132 0.95 11.06 -18.12
C ILE A 132 1.62 12.06 -19.05
N LYS A 133 1.11 12.20 -20.28
CA LYS A 133 1.67 13.12 -21.29
C LYS A 133 1.56 14.59 -20.87
N ASN A 134 0.49 14.95 -20.16
CA ASN A 134 0.20 16.35 -19.79
C ASN A 134 0.53 16.64 -18.30
N CYS A 135 1.21 15.73 -17.61
CA CYS A 135 1.58 15.91 -16.22
C CYS A 135 2.85 16.75 -16.09
N GLU A 136 2.87 17.65 -15.11
CA GLU A 136 4.03 18.52 -14.80
C GLU A 136 5.20 17.72 -14.22
N VAL A 137 4.91 16.57 -13.60
CA VAL A 137 5.91 15.58 -13.16
C VAL A 137 6.12 14.55 -14.27
N THR A 138 7.35 14.27 -14.64
CA THR A 138 7.67 13.21 -15.60
C THR A 138 7.36 11.85 -15.03
N ILE A 139 6.31 11.18 -15.52
CA ILE A 139 5.89 9.85 -15.04
C ILE A 139 6.40 8.77 -15.98
N ASN A 140 7.32 7.95 -15.50
CA ASN A 140 7.79 6.74 -16.19
C ASN A 140 6.93 5.56 -15.76
N LYS A 141 5.84 5.29 -16.48
CA LYS A 141 4.97 4.13 -16.20
C LYS A 141 5.68 2.83 -16.59
N LYS A 142 5.78 1.88 -15.65
CA LYS A 142 6.39 0.56 -15.83
C LYS A 142 5.42 -0.54 -15.39
N ILE A 143 5.35 -1.62 -16.17
CA ILE A 143 4.50 -2.77 -15.88
C ILE A 143 5.32 -3.80 -15.07
N ALA A 144 4.81 -4.19 -13.93
CA ALA A 144 5.44 -5.21 -13.07
C ALA A 144 5.60 -6.54 -13.82
N LEU A 145 6.74 -7.20 -13.65
CA LEU A 145 7.13 -8.46 -14.31
C LEU A 145 7.21 -8.42 -15.84
N LYS A 146 7.00 -7.25 -16.47
CA LYS A 146 7.19 -7.03 -17.89
C LYS A 146 8.32 -6.04 -18.16
N ASP A 147 8.16 -4.81 -17.69
CA ASP A 147 9.16 -3.74 -17.86
C ASP A 147 10.19 -3.74 -16.74
N VAL A 148 9.88 -4.39 -15.62
CA VAL A 148 10.75 -4.59 -14.46
C VAL A 148 10.70 -6.02 -13.97
N THR A 149 11.81 -6.50 -13.38
CA THR A 149 11.97 -7.91 -12.94
C THR A 149 11.27 -8.25 -11.62
N PHE A 150 10.69 -7.26 -10.93
CA PHE A 150 10.02 -7.43 -9.65
C PHE A 150 8.50 -7.31 -9.77
N SER A 151 7.79 -7.90 -8.81
CA SER A 151 6.33 -7.89 -8.74
C SER A 151 5.81 -6.61 -8.07
N ASN A 152 4.49 -6.37 -8.17
CA ASN A 152 3.81 -5.26 -7.51
C ASN A 152 3.53 -5.51 -6.01
N SER A 153 4.30 -6.40 -5.37
CA SER A 153 4.10 -6.87 -3.99
C SER A 153 4.13 -5.77 -2.92
N ILE A 154 4.71 -4.62 -3.23
CA ILE A 154 4.76 -3.48 -2.31
C ILE A 154 3.36 -2.97 -1.98
N VAL A 155 2.51 -2.81 -2.97
CA VAL A 155 1.12 -2.34 -2.77
C VAL A 155 0.18 -3.47 -2.31
N GLU A 156 0.51 -4.73 -2.59
CA GLU A 156 -0.23 -5.89 -2.08
C GLU A 156 -0.11 -6.03 -0.56
N GLY A 157 1.02 -5.61 0.01
CA GLY A 157 1.30 -5.67 1.45
C GLY A 157 0.23 -4.96 2.31
N PRO A 158 -0.04 -3.66 2.10
CA PRO A 158 -1.12 -2.94 2.76
C PRO A 158 -2.49 -3.61 2.62
N TYR A 159 -2.84 -4.11 1.44
CA TYR A 159 -4.12 -4.82 1.24
C TYR A 159 -4.24 -6.10 2.07
N LYS A 160 -3.15 -6.87 2.17
CA LYS A 160 -3.11 -8.06 3.03
C LYS A 160 -3.32 -7.69 4.49
N ILE A 161 -2.68 -6.62 4.94
CA ILE A 161 -2.82 -6.10 6.31
C ILE A 161 -4.27 -5.65 6.55
N MET A 162 -4.84 -4.84 5.67
CA MET A 162 -6.22 -4.38 5.73
C MET A 162 -7.19 -5.54 5.90
N LYS A 163 -7.15 -6.52 4.99
CA LYS A 163 -8.08 -7.65 4.98
C LYS A 163 -7.90 -8.57 6.18
N SER A 164 -6.65 -8.83 6.61
CA SER A 164 -6.36 -9.83 7.64
C SER A 164 -6.44 -9.30 9.07
N TYR A 165 -6.19 -8.02 9.30
CA TYR A 165 -6.07 -7.46 10.65
C TYR A 165 -7.11 -6.39 10.98
N TYR A 166 -7.66 -5.69 9.97
CA TYR A 166 -8.64 -4.63 10.20
C TYR A 166 -10.06 -5.07 9.85
N PHE A 167 -10.23 -5.76 8.72
CA PHE A 167 -11.57 -6.12 8.23
C PHE A 167 -12.05 -7.50 8.68
N ARG A 168 -11.12 -8.44 8.94
CA ARG A 168 -11.48 -9.84 9.27
C ARG A 168 -12.35 -9.98 10.53
N SER A 169 -12.13 -9.15 11.53
CA SER A 169 -12.83 -9.18 12.82
C SER A 169 -13.98 -8.20 12.93
N LYS A 170 -14.34 -7.52 11.84
CA LYS A 170 -15.38 -6.49 11.80
C LYS A 170 -16.50 -6.86 10.85
N GLU A 171 -17.69 -6.40 11.16
CA GLU A 171 -18.85 -6.45 10.26
C GLU A 171 -18.81 -5.26 9.30
N ILE A 172 -18.12 -5.44 8.16
CA ILE A 172 -17.99 -4.40 7.15
C ILE A 172 -19.21 -4.41 6.23
N LEU A 173 -19.99 -3.35 6.31
CA LEU A 173 -21.16 -3.10 5.45
C LEU A 173 -20.84 -2.05 4.37
N SER A 174 -21.67 -1.98 3.33
CA SER A 174 -21.52 -0.98 2.27
C SER A 174 -21.62 0.47 2.79
N THR A 175 -22.32 0.68 3.88
CA THR A 175 -22.45 1.99 4.56
C THR A 175 -21.26 2.36 5.43
N THR A 176 -20.46 1.39 5.89
CA THR A 176 -19.33 1.62 6.83
C THR A 176 -17.97 1.49 6.20
N ILE A 177 -17.86 0.83 5.04
CA ILE A 177 -16.57 0.48 4.43
C ILE A 177 -15.66 1.70 4.17
N TYR A 178 -16.23 2.86 3.84
CA TYR A 178 -15.45 4.08 3.60
C TYR A 178 -14.73 4.53 4.86
N GLU A 179 -15.43 4.66 5.98
CA GLU A 179 -14.85 5.08 7.26
C GLU A 179 -13.87 4.04 7.80
N GLU A 180 -14.17 2.76 7.64
CA GLU A 180 -13.26 1.68 8.04
C GLU A 180 -11.98 1.65 7.21
N LEU A 181 -12.06 1.94 5.91
CA LEU A 181 -10.89 2.07 5.05
C LEU A 181 -10.06 3.31 5.41
N LYS A 182 -10.72 4.43 5.66
CA LYS A 182 -10.08 5.67 6.11
C LYS A 182 -9.34 5.46 7.43
N PHE A 183 -10.00 4.86 8.42
CA PHE A 183 -9.39 4.51 9.70
C PHE A 183 -8.16 3.60 9.51
N PHE A 184 -8.29 2.56 8.67
CA PHE A 184 -7.16 1.67 8.35
C PHE A 184 -5.97 2.45 7.82
N ILE A 185 -6.18 3.34 6.84
CA ILE A 185 -5.10 4.08 6.19
C ILE A 185 -4.43 5.06 7.15
N GLU A 186 -5.21 5.75 7.97
CA GLU A 186 -4.70 6.64 9.01
C GLU A 186 -3.86 5.89 10.05
N ASP A 187 -4.36 4.75 10.55
CA ASP A 187 -3.62 3.91 11.51
C ASP A 187 -2.39 3.27 10.87
N TYR A 188 -2.50 2.79 9.63
CA TYR A 188 -1.39 2.21 8.87
C TYR A 188 -0.25 3.22 8.69
N ASN A 189 -0.56 4.44 8.28
CA ASN A 189 0.44 5.47 8.00
C ASN A 189 1.05 6.09 9.27
N ASN A 190 0.26 6.26 10.33
CA ASN A 190 0.66 7.09 11.47
C ASN A 190 0.94 6.30 12.76
N ASN A 191 0.38 5.11 12.91
CA ASN A 191 0.48 4.36 14.17
C ASN A 191 1.14 2.99 14.00
N ARG A 192 0.84 2.29 12.89
CA ARG A 192 1.31 0.92 12.70
C ARG A 192 2.80 0.89 12.39
N PRO A 193 3.62 0.11 13.15
CA PRO A 193 5.02 -0.09 12.82
C PRO A 193 5.18 -0.80 11.46
N CYS A 194 6.06 -0.27 10.63
CA CYS A 194 6.42 -0.87 9.35
C CYS A 194 7.68 -1.73 9.51
N HIS A 195 7.63 -2.98 9.03
CA HIS A 195 8.76 -3.90 9.14
C HIS A 195 10.05 -3.36 8.50
N LYS A 196 9.93 -2.60 7.40
CA LYS A 196 11.08 -1.96 6.74
C LYS A 196 11.76 -0.93 7.63
N HIS A 197 11.00 -0.21 8.43
CA HIS A 197 11.45 0.86 9.33
C HIS A 197 11.54 0.40 10.79
N LYS A 198 11.55 -0.91 11.04
CA LYS A 198 11.59 -1.54 12.38
C LYS A 198 10.36 -1.16 13.21
N ILE A 199 10.51 -0.22 14.16
CA ILE A 199 9.44 0.22 15.07
C ILE A 199 8.72 1.48 14.60
N TYR A 200 9.25 2.15 13.56
CA TYR A 200 8.67 3.38 13.04
C TYR A 200 7.57 3.09 12.00
N THR A 201 6.75 4.09 11.77
CA THR A 201 5.67 4.05 10.78
C THR A 201 6.20 4.23 9.35
N PRO A 202 5.37 3.99 8.35
CA PRO A 202 5.67 4.29 6.95
C PRO A 202 6.03 5.75 6.69
#